data_22bbc3787331dac0a712f4ba3fd5f02e
#
_entry.id   22bbc3787331dac0a712f4ba3fd5f02e
#
_cell.length_a   1.000
_cell.length_b   1.000
_cell.length_c   1.000
_cell.angle_alpha   90.00
_cell.angle_beta   90.00
_cell.angle_gamma   90.00
#
_symmetry.space_group_name_H-M   'P 1'
#
loop_
_entity.id
_entity.type
_entity.pdbx_description
1 polymer ?
#
loop_
_entity_poly.entity_id
_entity_poly.type
_entity_poly.pdbx_seq_one_letter_code
_entity_poly.pdbx_strand_id
1 'polypeptide(L)'
;IRDSGSSSFFLLKDTITRLTGFEYVIPTHQGRAAENVLFSHLVHNGDIVPGNSHFDTTKGHIESRKAVALDCTVDEAKDTQLEVPFKGNVDPAKLETALKQYKDKIPFIIVTVTNNTAGGQPVSMQNLREVRALADKYGKRVIFDSARFVENAYFIKTREDGYADKTIKE
;
A
#
# COMPACT_ATOMS: atom_id res chain seq x y z
N ILE A 1 11.12 8.13 -28.95
CA ILE A 1 9.74 8.66 -28.89
C ILE A 1 9.89 10.07 -28.32
N ARG A 2 9.63 11.10 -29.16
CA ARG A 2 9.57 12.49 -28.65
C ARG A 2 8.39 12.60 -27.71
N ASP A 3 8.66 13.05 -26.49
CA ASP A 3 7.63 13.33 -25.48
C ASP A 3 6.65 14.40 -26.03
N SER A 4 5.51 13.94 -26.54
CA SER A 4 4.43 14.80 -27.05
C SER A 4 3.47 15.25 -25.94
N GLY A 5 3.88 15.14 -24.69
CA GLY A 5 3.09 15.56 -23.54
C GLY A 5 2.89 17.08 -23.46
N SER A 6 1.75 17.52 -22.94
CA SER A 6 1.54 18.93 -22.62
C SER A 6 2.47 19.41 -21.50
N SER A 7 2.71 20.72 -21.41
CA SER A 7 3.49 21.32 -20.32
C SER A 7 2.94 20.96 -18.93
N SER A 8 1.62 20.79 -18.80
CA SER A 8 0.94 20.37 -17.58
C SER A 8 1.32 18.94 -17.17
N PHE A 9 1.51 18.03 -18.13
CA PHE A 9 1.95 16.66 -17.85
C PHE A 9 3.37 16.65 -17.27
N PHE A 10 4.29 17.40 -17.88
CA PHE A 10 5.67 17.48 -17.38
C PHE A 10 5.73 18.09 -15.99
N LEU A 11 4.96 19.14 -15.72
CA LEU A 11 4.87 19.76 -14.40
C LEU A 11 4.34 18.76 -13.36
N LEU A 12 3.31 17.97 -13.69
CA LEU A 12 2.77 16.92 -12.83
C LEU A 12 3.83 15.85 -12.56
N LYS A 13 4.46 15.32 -13.62
CA LYS A 13 5.52 14.32 -13.51
C LYS A 13 6.64 14.79 -12.59
N ASP A 14 7.20 15.97 -12.86
CA ASP A 14 8.31 16.53 -12.09
C ASP A 14 7.93 16.74 -10.61
N THR A 15 6.70 17.18 -10.37
CA THR A 15 6.18 17.37 -9.01
C THR A 15 6.09 16.04 -8.27
N ILE A 16 5.49 15.01 -8.89
CA ILE A 16 5.37 13.68 -8.27
C ILE A 16 6.75 13.06 -8.06
N THR A 17 7.63 13.09 -9.06
CA THR A 17 9.00 12.58 -8.94
C THR A 17 9.76 13.27 -7.79
N ARG A 18 9.63 14.58 -7.66
CA ARG A 18 10.26 15.35 -6.58
C ARG A 18 9.72 14.99 -5.19
N LEU A 19 8.42 14.66 -5.09
CA LEU A 19 7.77 14.32 -3.81
C LEU A 19 8.06 12.88 -3.40
N THR A 20 8.03 11.94 -4.34
CA THR A 20 8.04 10.50 -4.07
C THR A 20 9.37 9.82 -4.39
N GLY A 21 10.20 10.42 -5.23
CA GLY A 21 11.43 9.80 -5.74
C GLY A 21 11.19 8.79 -6.88
N PHE A 22 9.94 8.51 -7.28
CA PHE A 22 9.67 7.62 -8.40
C PHE A 22 10.03 8.24 -9.75
N GLU A 23 10.76 7.51 -10.58
CA GLU A 23 11.19 7.95 -11.90
C GLU A 23 10.04 7.99 -12.91
N TYR A 24 9.14 7.00 -12.83
CA TYR A 24 8.05 6.83 -13.78
C TYR A 24 6.72 7.27 -13.18
N VAL A 25 6.01 8.11 -13.92
CA VAL A 25 4.67 8.60 -13.57
C VAL A 25 3.73 8.32 -14.72
N ILE A 26 2.72 7.51 -14.49
CA ILE A 26 1.70 7.13 -15.48
C ILE A 26 0.34 7.60 -14.96
N PRO A 27 -0.17 8.75 -15.39
CA PRO A 27 -1.46 9.25 -14.97
C PRO A 27 -2.59 8.38 -15.55
N THR A 28 -3.59 8.13 -14.72
CA THR A 28 -4.85 7.49 -15.08
C THR A 28 -6.01 8.44 -14.74
N HIS A 29 -7.20 8.20 -15.30
CA HIS A 29 -8.34 9.07 -15.04
C HIS A 29 -8.87 8.93 -13.59
N GLN A 30 -8.57 7.80 -12.91
CA GLN A 30 -8.91 7.55 -11.49
C GLN A 30 -8.14 6.35 -10.93
N GLY A 31 -8.07 6.23 -9.59
CA GLY A 31 -7.32 5.17 -8.90
C GLY A 31 -7.73 3.76 -9.30
N ARG A 32 -9.04 3.46 -9.39
CA ARG A 32 -9.51 2.12 -9.81
C ARG A 32 -9.09 1.73 -11.23
N ALA A 33 -8.83 2.70 -12.10
CA ALA A 33 -8.27 2.43 -13.41
C ALA A 33 -6.79 2.06 -13.31
N ALA A 34 -6.03 2.74 -12.43
CA ALA A 34 -4.65 2.36 -12.14
C ALA A 34 -4.57 0.93 -11.59
N GLU A 35 -5.43 0.58 -10.62
CA GLU A 35 -5.53 -0.79 -10.08
C GLU A 35 -5.83 -1.80 -11.19
N ASN A 36 -6.81 -1.53 -12.06
CA ASN A 36 -7.16 -2.44 -13.14
C ASN A 36 -6.00 -2.69 -14.10
N VAL A 37 -5.32 -1.62 -14.53
CA VAL A 37 -4.15 -1.71 -15.42
C VAL A 37 -3.03 -2.52 -14.74
N LEU A 38 -2.69 -2.18 -13.51
CA LEU A 38 -1.60 -2.81 -12.77
C LEU A 38 -1.89 -4.30 -12.52
N PHE A 39 -3.08 -4.62 -12.00
CA PHE A 39 -3.42 -5.99 -11.63
C PHE A 39 -3.70 -6.89 -12.84
N SER A 40 -4.08 -6.32 -14.00
CA SER A 40 -4.17 -7.11 -15.24
C SER A 40 -2.83 -7.71 -15.68
N HIS A 41 -1.73 -7.12 -15.24
CA HIS A 41 -0.38 -7.58 -15.56
C HIS A 41 0.26 -8.40 -14.44
N LEU A 42 -0.12 -8.15 -13.19
CA LEU A 42 0.57 -8.70 -12.02
C LEU A 42 -0.22 -9.79 -11.30
N VAL A 43 -1.54 -9.89 -11.49
CA VAL A 43 -2.39 -10.86 -10.76
C VAL A 43 -2.93 -11.90 -11.72
N HIS A 44 -2.70 -13.17 -11.39
CA HIS A 44 -3.13 -14.34 -12.15
C HIS A 44 -4.07 -15.24 -11.34
N ASN A 45 -4.74 -16.15 -12.02
CA ASN A 45 -5.61 -17.12 -11.37
C ASN A 45 -4.86 -17.95 -10.33
N GLY A 46 -5.39 -17.98 -9.11
CA GLY A 46 -4.82 -18.72 -7.98
C GLY A 46 -3.75 -17.97 -7.19
N ASP A 47 -3.45 -16.73 -7.54
CA ASP A 47 -2.56 -15.86 -6.77
C ASP A 47 -3.19 -15.47 -5.43
N ILE A 48 -2.32 -15.18 -4.46
CA ILE A 48 -2.68 -14.68 -3.14
C ILE A 48 -2.02 -13.31 -2.96
N VAL A 49 -2.83 -12.31 -2.68
CA VAL A 49 -2.32 -10.93 -2.46
C VAL A 49 -2.53 -10.54 -1.00
N PRO A 50 -1.50 -10.63 -0.15
CA PRO A 50 -1.60 -10.19 1.23
C PRO A 50 -1.52 -8.67 1.36
N GLY A 51 -2.23 -8.11 2.34
CA GLY A 51 -2.21 -6.67 2.64
C GLY A 51 -2.94 -6.33 3.92
N ASN A 52 -2.97 -5.04 4.26
CA ASN A 52 -3.68 -4.53 5.42
C ASN A 52 -5.13 -4.14 5.07
N SER A 53 -6.02 -5.12 4.93
CA SER A 53 -7.43 -4.94 4.55
C SER A 53 -7.62 -4.18 3.22
N HIS A 54 -7.79 -4.93 2.17
CA HIS A 54 -7.94 -4.39 0.83
C HIS A 54 -9.17 -3.47 0.72
N PHE A 55 -9.01 -2.35 0.04
CA PHE A 55 -10.14 -1.53 -0.36
C PHE A 55 -11.07 -2.32 -1.30
N ASP A 56 -12.35 -1.95 -1.37
CA ASP A 56 -13.36 -2.72 -2.11
C ASP A 56 -13.02 -2.89 -3.59
N THR A 57 -12.53 -1.83 -4.27
CA THR A 57 -12.11 -1.91 -5.68
C THR A 57 -10.85 -2.75 -5.85
N THR A 58 -9.87 -2.63 -4.94
CA THR A 58 -8.65 -3.44 -4.90
C THR A 58 -9.01 -4.92 -4.79
N LYS A 59 -9.85 -5.26 -3.81
CA LYS A 59 -10.37 -6.62 -3.61
C LYS A 59 -11.12 -7.12 -4.85
N GLY A 60 -12.02 -6.30 -5.39
CA GLY A 60 -12.78 -6.64 -6.59
C GLY A 60 -11.88 -6.93 -7.80
N HIS A 61 -10.82 -6.14 -8.02
CA HIS A 61 -9.87 -6.38 -9.11
C HIS A 61 -9.02 -7.65 -8.91
N ILE A 62 -8.68 -8.00 -7.67
CA ILE A 62 -7.98 -9.25 -7.35
C ILE A 62 -8.91 -10.45 -7.58
N GLU A 63 -10.11 -10.43 -6.99
CA GLU A 63 -11.05 -11.55 -7.03
C GLU A 63 -11.63 -11.78 -8.44
N SER A 64 -11.84 -10.73 -9.25
CA SER A 64 -12.26 -10.88 -10.64
C SER A 64 -11.27 -11.67 -11.51
N ARG A 65 -10.02 -11.75 -11.07
CA ARG A 65 -8.96 -12.57 -11.69
C ARG A 65 -8.82 -13.95 -11.08
N LYS A 66 -9.77 -14.37 -10.24
CA LYS A 66 -9.77 -15.64 -9.51
C LYS A 66 -8.54 -15.79 -8.60
N ALA A 67 -8.08 -14.69 -8.06
CA ALA A 67 -7.06 -14.59 -7.02
C ALA A 67 -7.71 -14.28 -5.67
N VAL A 68 -6.95 -14.36 -4.59
CA VAL A 68 -7.43 -14.14 -3.22
C VAL A 68 -6.80 -12.88 -2.65
N ALA A 69 -7.62 -11.94 -2.19
CA ALA A 69 -7.20 -10.82 -1.36
C ALA A 69 -7.11 -11.29 0.10
N LEU A 70 -5.89 -11.47 0.60
CA LEU A 70 -5.63 -12.00 1.94
C LEU A 70 -5.44 -10.86 2.95
N ASP A 71 -6.33 -10.77 3.93
CA ASP A 71 -6.22 -9.78 5.00
C ASP A 71 -5.19 -10.21 6.05
N CYS A 72 -4.18 -9.37 6.22
CA CYS A 72 -3.14 -9.49 7.24
C CYS A 72 -3.14 -8.30 8.20
N THR A 73 -4.26 -7.60 8.39
CA THR A 73 -4.36 -6.48 9.33
C THR A 73 -4.22 -6.97 10.77
N VAL A 74 -3.68 -6.13 11.64
CA VAL A 74 -3.63 -6.36 13.09
C VAL A 74 -5.03 -6.57 13.66
N ASP A 75 -5.17 -7.43 14.67
CA ASP A 75 -6.49 -7.78 15.22
C ASP A 75 -7.16 -6.62 15.95
N GLU A 76 -6.39 -5.70 16.49
CA GLU A 76 -6.84 -4.46 17.11
C GLU A 76 -7.71 -3.60 16.18
N ALA A 77 -7.54 -3.75 14.86
CA ALA A 77 -8.36 -3.05 13.87
C ALA A 77 -9.84 -3.43 13.92
N LYS A 78 -10.17 -4.60 14.44
CA LYS A 78 -11.54 -5.13 14.54
C LYS A 78 -12.30 -4.58 15.75
N ASP A 79 -11.59 -4.14 16.77
CA ASP A 79 -12.19 -3.57 17.99
C ASP A 79 -12.31 -2.05 17.84
N THR A 80 -13.53 -1.56 17.61
CA THR A 80 -13.81 -0.14 17.41
C THR A 80 -13.68 0.69 18.69
N GLN A 81 -13.70 0.05 19.86
CA GLN A 81 -13.59 0.70 21.16
C GLN A 81 -12.15 0.79 21.66
N LEU A 82 -11.25 -0.02 21.12
CA LEU A 82 -9.86 -0.01 21.50
C LEU A 82 -9.14 1.21 20.91
N GLU A 83 -8.56 2.04 21.77
CA GLU A 83 -7.77 3.22 21.39
C GLU A 83 -6.28 2.88 21.35
N VAL A 84 -5.76 2.55 20.15
CA VAL A 84 -4.32 2.39 19.90
C VAL A 84 -3.93 3.17 18.64
N PRO A 85 -2.66 3.65 18.54
CA PRO A 85 -2.31 4.70 17.58
C PRO A 85 -2.30 4.28 16.12
N PHE A 86 -2.08 2.98 15.79
CA PHE A 86 -1.83 2.53 14.41
C PHE A 86 -2.58 1.23 14.06
N LYS A 87 -3.90 1.27 14.15
CA LYS A 87 -4.77 0.12 13.84
C LYS A 87 -4.81 -0.25 12.36
N GLY A 88 -4.24 0.58 11.49
CA GLY A 88 -4.09 0.28 10.07
C GLY A 88 -2.92 -0.64 9.73
N ASN A 89 -2.10 -1.01 10.69
CA ASN A 89 -0.89 -1.80 10.49
C ASN A 89 -1.16 -3.18 9.89
N VAL A 90 -0.20 -3.66 9.11
CA VAL A 90 -0.07 -5.09 8.78
C VAL A 90 0.44 -5.83 10.00
N ASP A 91 -0.13 -6.98 10.33
CA ASP A 91 0.43 -7.92 11.30
C ASP A 91 1.61 -8.66 10.67
N PRO A 92 2.86 -8.45 11.14
CA PRO A 92 4.04 -9.08 10.54
C PRO A 92 4.02 -10.61 10.64
N ALA A 93 3.41 -11.17 11.69
CA ALA A 93 3.34 -12.62 11.87
C ALA A 93 2.35 -13.26 10.89
N LYS A 94 1.18 -12.64 10.67
CA LYS A 94 0.22 -13.07 9.64
C LYS A 94 0.86 -12.98 8.25
N LEU A 95 1.53 -11.86 7.95
CA LEU A 95 2.19 -11.66 6.67
C LEU A 95 3.30 -12.70 6.45
N GLU A 96 4.18 -12.92 7.44
CA GLU A 96 5.25 -13.91 7.30
C GLU A 96 4.71 -15.33 7.13
N THR A 97 3.63 -15.68 7.85
CA THR A 97 2.94 -16.97 7.69
C THR A 97 2.43 -17.14 6.26
N ALA A 98 1.79 -16.11 5.70
CA ALA A 98 1.33 -16.14 4.32
C ALA A 98 2.49 -16.30 3.32
N LEU A 99 3.58 -15.55 3.53
CA LEU A 99 4.78 -15.62 2.68
C LEU A 99 5.42 -17.02 2.68
N LYS A 100 5.46 -17.68 3.83
CA LYS A 100 5.96 -19.06 3.97
C LYS A 100 5.05 -20.08 3.31
N GLN A 101 3.73 -19.91 3.49
CA GLN A 101 2.73 -20.86 3.04
C GLN A 101 2.50 -20.80 1.52
N TYR A 102 2.37 -19.61 0.97
CA TYR A 102 1.95 -19.41 -0.43
C TYR A 102 3.09 -19.15 -1.40
N LYS A 103 4.27 -18.76 -0.92
CA LYS A 103 5.51 -18.63 -1.70
C LYS A 103 5.31 -17.95 -3.06
N ASP A 104 5.49 -18.70 -4.15
CA ASP A 104 5.44 -18.17 -5.52
C ASP A 104 4.04 -17.73 -5.96
N LYS A 105 2.99 -18.12 -5.23
CA LYS A 105 1.63 -17.65 -5.48
C LYS A 105 1.40 -16.19 -4.99
N ILE A 106 2.37 -15.60 -4.30
CA ILE A 106 2.29 -14.20 -3.89
C ILE A 106 3.06 -13.36 -4.91
N PRO A 107 2.39 -12.61 -5.80
CA PRO A 107 3.04 -11.75 -6.78
C PRO A 107 3.61 -10.48 -6.14
N PHE A 108 2.93 -9.94 -5.12
CA PHE A 108 3.32 -8.76 -4.37
C PHE A 108 2.55 -8.67 -3.04
N ILE A 109 3.00 -7.77 -2.17
CA ILE A 109 2.30 -7.35 -0.95
C ILE A 109 1.71 -5.97 -1.24
N ILE A 110 0.47 -5.69 -0.81
CA ILE A 110 -0.12 -4.35 -0.93
C ILE A 110 -0.29 -3.72 0.46
N VAL A 111 0.11 -2.45 0.59
CA VAL A 111 -0.12 -1.67 1.81
C VAL A 111 -0.89 -0.41 1.46
N THR A 112 -2.05 -0.26 2.08
CA THR A 112 -2.95 0.90 1.89
C THR A 112 -2.80 1.88 3.04
N VAL A 113 -2.54 3.14 2.75
CA VAL A 113 -2.41 4.22 3.74
C VAL A 113 -3.27 5.45 3.38
N THR A 114 -4.10 5.91 4.32
CA THR A 114 -4.50 5.20 5.55
C THR A 114 -5.33 3.98 5.20
N ASN A 115 -5.39 2.98 6.08
CA ASN A 115 -6.20 1.77 5.85
C ASN A 115 -7.70 2.14 5.87
N ASN A 116 -8.30 2.31 4.70
CA ASN A 116 -9.67 2.76 4.54
C ASN A 116 -10.69 1.78 5.15
N THR A 117 -10.51 0.49 4.91
CA THR A 117 -11.41 -0.58 5.36
C THR A 117 -11.43 -0.70 6.88
N ALA A 118 -10.33 -0.38 7.55
CA ALA A 118 -10.27 -0.29 9.01
C ALA A 118 -10.74 1.08 9.56
N GLY A 119 -11.53 1.84 8.81
CA GLY A 119 -12.04 3.15 9.23
C GLY A 119 -11.05 4.30 9.06
N GLY A 120 -10.14 4.23 8.08
CA GLY A 120 -9.13 5.25 7.83
C GLY A 120 -7.98 5.23 8.83
N GLN A 121 -7.74 4.10 9.48
CA GLN A 121 -6.69 3.97 10.49
C GLN A 121 -5.29 4.08 9.90
N PRO A 122 -4.36 4.80 10.56
CA PRO A 122 -3.01 4.99 10.04
C PRO A 122 -2.13 3.76 10.21
N VAL A 123 -1.10 3.72 9.36
CA VAL A 123 -0.01 2.75 9.39
C VAL A 123 1.26 3.45 9.89
N SER A 124 1.98 2.85 10.84
CA SER A 124 3.21 3.41 11.39
C SER A 124 4.39 3.27 10.43
N MET A 125 5.38 4.13 10.55
CA MET A 125 6.63 4.01 9.79
C MET A 125 7.40 2.75 10.18
N GLN A 126 7.37 2.38 11.47
CA GLN A 126 7.97 1.13 11.93
C GLN A 126 7.35 -0.06 11.18
N ASN A 127 6.03 -0.13 11.10
CA ASN A 127 5.35 -1.23 10.41
C ASN A 127 5.66 -1.26 8.90
N LEU A 128 5.75 -0.10 8.25
CA LEU A 128 6.19 -0.02 6.85
C LEU A 128 7.59 -0.60 6.66
N ARG A 129 8.52 -0.36 7.60
CA ARG A 129 9.86 -0.95 7.58
C ARG A 129 9.84 -2.47 7.82
N GLU A 130 9.00 -2.95 8.72
CA GLU A 130 8.83 -4.38 8.98
C GLU A 130 8.28 -5.10 7.75
N VAL A 131 7.27 -4.54 7.11
CA VAL A 131 6.72 -5.07 5.84
C VAL A 131 7.79 -5.07 4.74
N ARG A 132 8.58 -4.00 4.62
CA ARG A 132 9.67 -3.91 3.65
C ARG A 132 10.74 -4.99 3.92
N ALA A 133 11.14 -5.17 5.16
CA ALA A 133 12.12 -6.18 5.56
C ALA A 133 11.63 -7.62 5.24
N LEU A 134 10.36 -7.91 5.52
CA LEU A 134 9.74 -9.19 5.14
C LEU A 134 9.69 -9.36 3.62
N ALA A 135 9.29 -8.33 2.90
CA ALA A 135 9.25 -8.38 1.45
C ALA A 135 10.65 -8.65 0.85
N ASP A 136 11.69 -8.00 1.35
CA ASP A 136 13.08 -8.23 0.93
C ASP A 136 13.54 -9.66 1.25
N LYS A 137 13.27 -10.14 2.47
CA LYS A 137 13.60 -11.50 2.91
C LYS A 137 13.02 -12.58 1.99
N TYR A 138 11.81 -12.37 1.49
CA TYR A 138 11.11 -13.31 0.64
C TYR A 138 11.14 -12.97 -0.86
N GLY A 139 11.90 -11.95 -1.26
CA GLY A 139 12.03 -11.51 -2.66
C GLY A 139 10.72 -11.02 -3.26
N LYS A 140 9.85 -10.36 -2.47
CA LYS A 140 8.55 -9.87 -2.91
C LYS A 140 8.55 -8.37 -3.15
N ARG A 141 7.73 -7.93 -4.11
CA ARG A 141 7.45 -6.51 -4.33
C ARG A 141 6.47 -5.99 -3.30
N VAL A 142 6.57 -4.71 -2.97
CA VAL A 142 5.54 -3.99 -2.22
C VAL A 142 4.88 -2.98 -3.14
N ILE A 143 3.56 -3.04 -3.25
CA ILE A 143 2.74 -2.01 -3.86
C ILE A 143 2.18 -1.13 -2.75
N PHE A 144 2.30 0.17 -2.92
CA PHE A 144 1.88 1.15 -1.94
C PHE A 144 0.66 1.90 -2.48
N ASP A 145 -0.52 1.60 -1.94
CA ASP A 145 -1.71 2.39 -2.19
C ASP A 145 -1.66 3.62 -1.28
N SER A 146 -1.23 4.73 -1.86
CA SER A 146 -0.96 5.98 -1.15
C SER A 146 -2.07 7.00 -1.29
N ALA A 147 -3.34 6.56 -1.39
CA ALA A 147 -4.49 7.43 -1.56
C ALA A 147 -4.57 8.55 -0.51
N ARG A 148 -4.14 8.27 0.73
CA ARG A 148 -4.12 9.22 1.85
C ARG A 148 -2.75 9.30 2.52
N PHE A 149 -1.67 9.32 1.72
CA PHE A 149 -0.32 9.34 2.27
C PHE A 149 -0.03 10.59 3.12
N VAL A 150 -0.61 11.73 2.78
CA VAL A 150 -0.42 12.99 3.52
C VAL A 150 -1.00 12.87 4.93
N GLU A 151 -2.24 12.38 5.05
CA GLU A 151 -2.89 12.14 6.33
C GLU A 151 -2.12 11.10 7.14
N ASN A 152 -1.69 10.02 6.50
CA ASN A 152 -0.91 8.97 7.17
C ASN A 152 0.42 9.53 7.71
N ALA A 153 1.14 10.31 6.91
CA ALA A 153 2.39 10.95 7.34
C ALA A 153 2.16 11.93 8.49
N TYR A 154 1.03 12.66 8.50
CA TYR A 154 0.67 13.52 9.61
C TYR A 154 0.39 12.73 10.89
N PHE A 155 -0.27 11.58 10.82
CA PHE A 155 -0.46 10.69 11.95
C PHE A 155 0.87 10.13 12.47
N ILE A 156 1.78 9.73 11.60
CA ILE A 156 3.14 9.33 11.99
C ILE A 156 3.82 10.48 12.74
N LYS A 157 3.81 11.69 12.19
CA LYS A 157 4.40 12.87 12.81
C LYS A 157 3.86 13.14 14.23
N THR A 158 2.58 12.91 14.46
CA THR A 158 1.91 13.26 15.72
C THR A 158 1.86 12.12 16.73
N ARG A 159 2.10 10.87 16.33
CA ARG A 159 1.87 9.69 17.16
C ARG A 159 3.06 8.73 17.27
N GLU A 160 4.07 8.87 16.40
CA GLU A 160 5.23 7.98 16.40
C GLU A 160 6.48 8.73 16.86
N ASP A 161 7.22 8.15 17.82
CA ASP A 161 8.41 8.77 18.37
C ASP A 161 9.49 9.01 17.30
N GLY A 162 10.14 10.16 17.37
CA GLY A 162 11.21 10.53 16.45
C GLY A 162 10.75 11.19 15.14
N TYR A 163 9.44 11.45 14.97
CA TYR A 163 8.90 12.07 13.76
C TYR A 163 8.30 13.47 13.96
N ALA A 164 8.22 13.96 15.21
CA ALA A 164 7.60 15.25 15.52
C ALA A 164 8.19 16.44 14.74
N ASP A 165 9.49 16.43 14.49
CA ASP A 165 10.19 17.50 13.76
C ASP A 165 10.31 17.24 12.25
N LYS A 166 9.82 16.10 11.76
CA LYS A 166 9.86 15.76 10.34
C LYS A 166 8.81 16.51 9.54
N THR A 167 9.14 16.81 8.30
CA THR A 167 8.14 17.27 7.32
C THR A 167 7.35 16.09 6.77
N ILE A 168 6.20 16.38 6.14
CA ILE A 168 5.42 15.32 5.47
C ILE A 168 6.20 14.63 4.34
N LYS A 169 7.14 15.33 3.74
CA LYS A 169 7.97 14.79 2.66
C LYS A 169 9.06 13.82 3.17
N GLU A 170 9.61 14.07 4.34
CA GLU A 170 10.60 13.20 5.00
C GLU A 170 9.99 11.93 5.55
#